data_74bef65480b17988cc25dd5efbac21c4
#
_entry.id   74bef65480b17988cc25dd5efbac21c4
#
_cell.length_a   1.000
_cell.length_b   1.000
_cell.length_c   1.000
_cell.angle_alpha   90.00
_cell.angle_beta   90.00
_cell.angle_gamma   90.00
#
_symmetry.space_group_name_H-M   'P 1'
#
loop_
_entity.id
_entity.type
_entity.pdbx_description
1 polymer ?
#
loop_
_entity_poly.entity_id
_entity_poly.type
_entity_poly.pdbx_seq_one_letter_code
_entity_poly.pdbx_strand_id
1 'polypeptide(L)'
;DFNRKNKWRKRGISLIPVKYGSGYNIVLLEQAAAVVVVNPSDGSIIIHQGGVEIGQGLATQAQQVGAYVLGIPMEMIYMSNANTSVIPNPTSTGGSTGTPYACEAVKQTCEQMRSRIMDFGYKLLKDKGEKWCKDHGIDFWNYGTGEGKGWATVVKDSNCNEAMIWQNLTNLAATNRI
;
A
#
# COMPACT_ATOMS: atom_id res chain seq x y z
N ASP A 1 21.03 -36.31 31.52
CA ASP A 1 20.85 -37.77 31.64
C ASP A 1 20.96 -38.54 30.32
N PHE A 2 20.42 -37.98 29.21
CA PHE A 2 20.51 -38.63 27.89
C PHE A 2 21.96 -38.85 27.46
N ASN A 3 22.83 -37.88 27.59
CA ASN A 3 24.21 -37.94 27.15
C ASN A 3 25.08 -38.90 28.00
N ARG A 4 24.66 -39.16 29.23
CA ARG A 4 25.30 -40.11 30.10
C ARG A 4 24.89 -41.54 29.75
N LYS A 5 23.60 -41.76 29.43
CA LYS A 5 23.05 -43.07 29.09
C LYS A 5 23.41 -43.54 27.67
N ASN A 6 23.74 -42.61 26.77
CA ASN A 6 24.01 -42.92 25.37
C ASN A 6 25.51 -42.70 25.04
N LYS A 7 26.20 -43.76 24.70
CA LYS A 7 27.62 -43.72 24.38
C LYS A 7 27.90 -43.02 23.05
N TRP A 8 27.14 -43.40 22.03
CA TRP A 8 27.40 -43.02 20.64
C TRP A 8 26.45 -41.92 20.10
N ARG A 9 25.43 -41.58 20.85
CA ARG A 9 24.46 -40.55 20.48
C ARG A 9 24.42 -39.49 21.57
N LYS A 10 24.79 -38.25 21.22
CA LYS A 10 24.80 -37.12 22.13
C LYS A 10 23.80 -36.09 21.68
N ARG A 11 23.22 -35.34 22.61
CA ARG A 11 22.40 -34.18 22.40
C ARG A 11 23.13 -32.98 22.95
N GLY A 12 23.19 -31.91 22.17
CA GLY A 12 23.69 -30.60 22.59
C GLY A 12 22.64 -29.53 22.39
N ILE A 13 22.79 -28.46 23.11
CA ILE A 13 22.03 -27.23 22.94
C ILE A 13 23.02 -26.08 22.99
N SER A 14 22.83 -25.13 22.12
CA SER A 14 23.56 -23.86 22.17
C SER A 14 22.62 -22.69 22.04
N LEU A 15 22.94 -21.59 22.68
CA LEU A 15 22.26 -20.32 22.57
C LEU A 15 23.27 -19.27 22.10
N ILE A 16 23.05 -18.75 20.91
CA ILE A 16 23.91 -17.71 20.34
C ILE A 16 23.08 -16.44 20.23
N PRO A 17 23.36 -15.41 21.00
CA PRO A 17 22.71 -14.12 20.83
C PRO A 17 23.12 -13.50 19.51
N VAL A 18 22.15 -12.91 18.81
CA VAL A 18 22.39 -12.16 17.56
C VAL A 18 21.94 -10.72 17.74
N LYS A 19 22.73 -9.80 17.18
CA LYS A 19 22.42 -8.37 17.19
C LYS A 19 22.83 -7.78 15.84
N TYR A 20 21.86 -7.18 15.16
CA TYR A 20 22.08 -6.50 13.89
C TYR A 20 21.65 -5.04 13.99
N GLY A 21 22.44 -4.13 13.39
CA GLY A 21 22.04 -2.76 13.15
C GLY A 21 21.08 -2.68 11.97
N SER A 22 20.27 -1.64 11.94
CA SER A 22 19.38 -1.27 10.84
C SER A 22 19.72 0.14 10.39
N GLY A 23 19.65 0.40 9.09
CA GLY A 23 19.97 1.68 8.49
C GLY A 23 21.34 1.72 7.82
N TYR A 24 21.56 2.79 7.07
CA TYR A 24 22.85 3.12 6.48
C TYR A 24 23.54 4.19 7.32
N ASN A 25 24.88 4.20 7.33
CA ASN A 25 25.68 5.27 7.94
C ASN A 25 25.64 6.58 7.11
N ILE A 26 25.11 6.51 5.89
CA ILE A 26 25.05 7.63 4.95
C ILE A 26 23.59 7.81 4.55
N VAL A 27 22.97 8.89 4.99
CA VAL A 27 21.55 9.21 4.74
C VAL A 27 21.21 9.29 3.25
N LEU A 28 22.17 9.69 2.39
CA LEU A 28 21.99 9.72 0.95
C LEU A 28 21.58 8.36 0.35
N LEU A 29 21.94 7.26 1.01
CA LEU A 29 21.54 5.91 0.57
C LEU A 29 20.15 5.51 1.06
N GLU A 30 19.52 6.30 1.92
CA GLU A 30 18.21 6.03 2.48
C GLU A 30 17.10 6.65 1.61
N GLN A 31 16.91 6.09 0.43
CA GLN A 31 15.95 6.58 -0.55
C GLN A 31 15.21 5.45 -1.26
N ALA A 32 13.96 5.71 -1.61
CA ALA A 32 13.13 4.85 -2.45
C ALA A 32 12.17 5.69 -3.28
N ALA A 33 11.68 5.12 -4.38
CA ALA A 33 10.67 5.72 -5.22
C ALA A 33 9.56 4.71 -5.49
N ALA A 34 8.34 5.22 -5.67
CA ALA A 34 7.20 4.43 -6.11
C ALA A 34 6.36 5.23 -7.11
N VAL A 35 5.71 4.51 -8.02
CA VAL A 35 4.68 5.04 -8.92
C VAL A 35 3.43 4.22 -8.74
N VAL A 36 2.30 4.89 -8.55
CA VAL A 36 0.99 4.25 -8.43
C VAL A 36 0.12 4.68 -9.61
N VAL A 37 -0.39 3.70 -10.34
CA VAL A 37 -1.23 3.90 -11.51
C VAL A 37 -2.61 3.34 -11.23
N VAL A 38 -3.63 4.12 -11.50
CA VAL A 38 -5.04 3.71 -11.41
C VAL A 38 -5.56 3.37 -12.79
N ASN A 39 -6.18 2.21 -12.94
CA ASN A 39 -6.99 1.90 -14.10
C ASN A 39 -8.41 2.46 -13.88
N PRO A 40 -8.84 3.47 -14.63
CA PRO A 40 -10.11 4.12 -14.37
C PRO A 40 -11.33 3.25 -14.72
N SER A 41 -11.17 2.20 -15.53
CA SER A 41 -12.30 1.38 -15.97
C SER A 41 -12.83 0.44 -14.88
N ASP A 42 -11.93 -0.06 -14.02
CA ASP A 42 -12.26 -1.02 -12.96
C ASP A 42 -11.76 -0.60 -11.58
N GLY A 43 -11.02 0.52 -11.49
CA GLY A 43 -10.44 1.01 -10.24
C GLY A 43 -9.24 0.22 -9.76
N SER A 44 -8.73 -0.74 -10.54
CA SER A 44 -7.54 -1.50 -10.17
C SER A 44 -6.30 -0.62 -10.10
N ILE A 45 -5.36 -1.00 -9.25
CA ILE A 45 -4.14 -0.26 -8.97
C ILE A 45 -2.94 -1.08 -9.40
N ILE A 46 -1.99 -0.45 -10.08
CA ILE A 46 -0.67 -1.01 -10.34
C ILE A 46 0.34 -0.20 -9.55
N ILE A 47 1.11 -0.88 -8.71
CA ILE A 47 2.21 -0.28 -7.95
C ILE A 47 3.53 -0.69 -8.56
N HIS A 48 4.34 0.29 -8.93
CA HIS A 48 5.73 0.14 -9.30
C HIS A 48 6.61 0.61 -8.15
N GLN A 49 7.58 -0.20 -7.79
CA GLN A 49 8.58 0.12 -6.78
C GLN A 49 9.94 -0.48 -7.20
N GLY A 50 11.04 0.05 -6.68
CA GLY A 50 12.37 -0.30 -7.15
C GLY A 50 13.07 -1.43 -6.38
N GLY A 51 12.48 -1.91 -5.30
CA GLY A 51 13.06 -2.99 -4.50
C GLY A 51 12.91 -4.35 -5.17
N VAL A 52 13.83 -5.26 -4.88
CA VAL A 52 13.85 -6.61 -5.43
C VAL A 52 13.32 -7.60 -4.39
N GLU A 53 12.46 -8.52 -4.83
CA GLU A 53 11.99 -9.62 -4.00
C GLU A 53 13.08 -10.69 -3.87
N ILE A 54 13.46 -10.99 -2.64
CA ILE A 54 14.47 -12.02 -2.30
C ILE A 54 13.92 -13.03 -1.28
N GLY A 55 12.60 -13.07 -1.14
CA GLY A 55 11.88 -13.92 -0.19
C GLY A 55 11.46 -13.21 1.10
N GLN A 56 11.71 -11.89 1.23
CA GLN A 56 11.34 -11.09 2.39
C GLN A 56 9.87 -10.62 2.36
N GLY A 57 9.15 -10.84 1.26
CA GLY A 57 7.74 -10.46 1.13
C GLY A 57 7.52 -8.98 0.83
N LEU A 58 8.47 -8.30 0.21
CA LEU A 58 8.39 -6.88 -0.13
C LEU A 58 7.14 -6.56 -0.97
N ALA A 59 6.89 -7.35 -2.01
CA ALA A 59 5.75 -7.14 -2.89
C ALA A 59 4.41 -7.22 -2.11
N THR A 60 4.24 -8.25 -1.29
CA THR A 60 3.04 -8.42 -0.46
C THR A 60 2.89 -7.28 0.56
N GLN A 61 3.97 -6.87 1.20
CA GLN A 61 3.92 -5.77 2.16
C GLN A 61 3.56 -4.44 1.49
N ALA A 62 4.09 -4.16 0.30
CA ALA A 62 3.73 -2.98 -0.49
C ALA A 62 2.25 -2.99 -0.91
N GLN A 63 1.70 -4.14 -1.30
CA GLN A 63 0.26 -4.30 -1.56
C GLN A 63 -0.58 -4.02 -0.31
N GLN A 64 -0.18 -4.57 0.84
CA GLN A 64 -0.88 -4.34 2.11
C GLN A 64 -0.91 -2.86 2.48
N VAL A 65 0.22 -2.16 2.33
CA VAL A 65 0.31 -0.72 2.59
C VAL A 65 -0.59 0.06 1.62
N GLY A 66 -0.55 -0.26 0.33
CA GLY A 66 -1.41 0.36 -0.67
C GLY A 66 -2.90 0.15 -0.36
N ALA A 67 -3.30 -1.08 -0.04
CA ALA A 67 -4.66 -1.43 0.35
C ALA A 67 -5.12 -0.66 1.60
N TYR A 68 -4.28 -0.60 2.62
CA TYR A 68 -4.56 0.11 3.85
C TYR A 68 -4.74 1.62 3.63
N VAL A 69 -3.84 2.23 2.86
CA VAL A 69 -3.87 3.69 2.63
C VAL A 69 -5.03 4.09 1.72
N LEU A 70 -5.24 3.33 0.64
CA LEU A 70 -6.32 3.61 -0.31
C LEU A 70 -7.69 3.16 0.22
N GLY A 71 -7.73 2.24 1.19
CA GLY A 71 -8.96 1.69 1.75
C GLY A 71 -9.71 0.80 0.76
N ILE A 72 -9.01 0.07 -0.10
CA ILE A 72 -9.57 -0.85 -1.09
C ILE A 72 -9.10 -2.28 -0.83
N PRO A 73 -9.83 -3.30 -1.33
CA PRO A 73 -9.40 -4.68 -1.22
C PRO A 73 -8.01 -4.91 -1.84
N MET A 74 -7.20 -5.76 -1.19
CA MET A 74 -5.85 -6.05 -1.65
C MET A 74 -5.81 -6.71 -3.03
N GLU A 75 -6.87 -7.41 -3.39
CA GLU A 75 -7.08 -8.08 -4.68
C GLU A 75 -7.18 -7.10 -5.86
N MET A 76 -7.48 -5.84 -5.58
CA MET A 76 -7.50 -4.77 -6.59
C MET A 76 -6.10 -4.17 -6.85
N ILE A 77 -5.08 -4.57 -6.10
CA ILE A 77 -3.73 -4.02 -6.21
C ILE A 77 -2.78 -5.05 -6.81
N TYR A 78 -2.14 -4.67 -7.87
CA TYR A 78 -1.16 -5.47 -8.59
C TYR A 78 0.23 -4.88 -8.45
N MET A 79 1.21 -5.72 -8.17
CA MET A 79 2.61 -5.32 -8.14
C MET A 79 3.22 -5.51 -9.53
N SER A 80 3.79 -4.45 -10.07
CA SER A 80 4.57 -4.54 -11.31
C SER A 80 5.96 -5.10 -11.04
N ASN A 81 6.54 -5.73 -12.06
CA ASN A 81 7.94 -6.11 -12.02
C ASN A 81 8.82 -4.86 -11.87
N ALA A 82 9.80 -4.94 -10.99
CA ALA A 82 10.78 -3.87 -10.81
C ALA A 82 11.63 -3.73 -12.08
N ASN A 83 11.62 -2.53 -12.65
CA ASN A 83 12.49 -2.20 -13.80
C ASN A 83 12.83 -0.70 -13.80
N THR A 84 13.96 -0.37 -14.40
CA THR A 84 14.49 0.99 -14.41
C THR A 84 13.83 1.91 -15.44
N SER A 85 12.94 1.39 -16.29
CA SER A 85 12.17 2.22 -17.21
C SER A 85 11.08 3.04 -16.52
N VAL A 86 10.63 2.59 -15.36
CA VAL A 86 9.59 3.27 -14.57
C VAL A 86 10.17 3.85 -13.28
N ILE A 87 10.96 3.07 -12.55
CA ILE A 87 11.60 3.50 -11.31
C ILE A 87 13.09 3.69 -11.57
N PRO A 88 13.61 4.93 -11.51
CA PRO A 88 15.03 5.15 -11.72
C PRO A 88 15.82 4.59 -10.54
N ASN A 89 16.97 4.03 -10.82
CA ASN A 89 18.01 3.49 -9.96
C ASN A 89 17.78 3.67 -8.45
N PRO A 90 16.99 2.80 -7.80
CA PRO A 90 16.85 2.85 -6.36
C PRO A 90 18.17 2.44 -5.69
N THR A 91 18.34 2.83 -4.46
CA THR A 91 19.47 2.38 -3.64
C THR A 91 19.50 0.86 -3.55
N SER A 92 20.70 0.30 -3.49
CA SER A 92 20.91 -1.13 -3.28
C SER A 92 20.26 -1.60 -1.98
N THR A 93 19.73 -2.82 -1.98
CA THR A 93 19.20 -3.45 -0.76
C THR A 93 20.33 -3.69 0.25
N GLY A 94 20.23 -3.05 1.40
CA GLY A 94 21.22 -3.13 2.47
C GLY A 94 20.67 -2.56 3.77
N GLY A 95 21.42 -2.68 4.86
CA GLY A 95 21.05 -2.12 6.16
C GLY A 95 19.69 -2.55 6.71
N SER A 96 19.10 -3.60 6.20
CA SER A 96 17.74 -4.08 6.57
C SER A 96 16.64 -3.04 6.36
N THR A 97 16.78 -2.14 5.38
CA THR A 97 15.89 -0.99 5.17
C THR A 97 15.10 -1.03 3.87
N GLY A 98 15.35 -1.98 2.97
CA GLY A 98 14.73 -2.02 1.65
C GLY A 98 13.19 -2.02 1.70
N THR A 99 12.59 -2.91 2.49
CA THR A 99 11.13 -2.97 2.63
C THR A 99 10.54 -1.73 3.31
N PRO A 100 11.06 -1.24 4.45
CA PRO A 100 10.55 -0.02 5.06
C PRO A 100 10.53 1.18 4.12
N TYR A 101 11.61 1.42 3.37
CA TYR A 101 11.67 2.57 2.47
C TYR A 101 10.77 2.42 1.25
N ALA A 102 10.73 1.23 0.63
CA ALA A 102 9.82 0.96 -0.48
C ALA A 102 8.36 1.10 -0.04
N CYS A 103 8.00 0.57 1.13
CA CYS A 103 6.64 0.70 1.68
C CYS A 103 6.30 2.15 2.03
N GLU A 104 7.22 2.94 2.57
CA GLU A 104 6.99 4.36 2.85
C GLU A 104 6.80 5.15 1.56
N ALA A 105 7.59 4.89 0.51
CA ALA A 105 7.40 5.51 -0.80
C ALA A 105 6.01 5.17 -1.39
N VAL A 106 5.59 3.91 -1.29
CA VAL A 106 4.25 3.46 -1.71
C VAL A 106 3.17 4.17 -0.89
N LYS A 107 3.32 4.24 0.43
CA LYS A 107 2.40 4.94 1.32
C LYS A 107 2.21 6.39 0.92
N GLN A 108 3.29 7.16 0.79
CA GLN A 108 3.23 8.58 0.42
C GLN A 108 2.59 8.79 -0.94
N THR A 109 2.88 7.94 -1.92
CA THR A 109 2.28 8.03 -3.24
C THR A 109 0.79 7.70 -3.22
N CYS A 110 0.39 6.68 -2.46
CA CYS A 110 -1.03 6.33 -2.26
C CYS A 110 -1.78 7.43 -1.49
N GLU A 111 -1.17 8.06 -0.50
CA GLU A 111 -1.75 9.19 0.23
C GLU A 111 -2.00 10.40 -0.71
N GLN A 112 -1.05 10.73 -1.57
CA GLN A 112 -1.22 11.77 -2.58
C GLN A 112 -2.34 11.43 -3.58
N MET A 113 -2.36 10.20 -4.08
CA MET A 113 -3.43 9.71 -4.97
C MET A 113 -4.79 9.81 -4.28
N ARG A 114 -4.90 9.31 -3.07
CA ARG A 114 -6.12 9.37 -2.27
C ARG A 114 -6.60 10.81 -2.07
N SER A 115 -5.70 11.72 -1.69
CA SER A 115 -6.05 13.14 -1.51
C SER A 115 -6.66 13.73 -2.77
N ARG A 116 -6.03 13.52 -3.93
CA ARG A 116 -6.53 14.03 -5.22
C ARG A 116 -7.91 13.49 -5.57
N ILE A 117 -8.14 12.20 -5.39
CA ILE A 117 -9.44 11.57 -5.65
C ILE A 117 -10.51 12.09 -4.67
N MET A 118 -10.16 12.29 -3.41
CA MET A 118 -11.06 12.84 -2.40
C MET A 118 -11.45 14.30 -2.70
N ASP A 119 -10.47 15.13 -3.03
CA ASP A 119 -10.71 16.53 -3.39
C ASP A 119 -11.66 16.64 -4.58
N PHE A 120 -11.50 15.77 -5.57
CA PHE A 120 -12.42 15.66 -6.69
C PHE A 120 -13.81 15.23 -6.23
N GLY A 121 -13.91 14.23 -5.37
CA GLY A 121 -15.18 13.78 -4.82
C GLY A 121 -15.92 14.87 -4.04
N TYR A 122 -15.22 15.63 -3.20
CA TYR A 122 -15.82 16.78 -2.49
C TYR A 122 -16.28 17.88 -3.46
N LYS A 123 -15.55 18.11 -4.53
CA LYS A 123 -15.97 19.03 -5.59
C LYS A 123 -17.26 18.56 -6.26
N LEU A 124 -17.37 17.28 -6.61
CA LEU A 124 -18.59 16.70 -7.15
C LEU A 124 -19.78 16.86 -6.20
N LEU A 125 -19.57 16.58 -4.91
CA LEU A 125 -20.62 16.75 -3.90
C LEU A 125 -21.11 18.20 -3.83
N LYS A 126 -20.20 19.17 -3.89
CA LYS A 126 -20.52 20.60 -3.86
C LYS A 126 -21.26 21.06 -5.13
N ASP A 127 -20.82 20.59 -6.30
CA ASP A 127 -21.33 21.04 -7.60
C ASP A 127 -22.63 20.32 -8.01
N LYS A 128 -22.79 19.07 -7.67
CA LYS A 128 -23.91 18.19 -8.10
C LYS A 128 -24.91 17.90 -6.98
N GLY A 129 -24.47 18.00 -5.74
CA GLY A 129 -25.27 17.70 -4.56
C GLY A 129 -25.30 16.21 -4.19
N GLU A 130 -25.76 15.97 -2.96
CA GLU A 130 -25.78 14.64 -2.32
C GLU A 130 -26.60 13.60 -3.11
N LYS A 131 -27.79 13.98 -3.54
CA LYS A 131 -28.69 13.07 -4.26
C LYS A 131 -28.03 12.55 -5.54
N TRP A 132 -27.41 13.44 -6.29
CA TRP A 132 -26.72 13.06 -7.52
C TRP A 132 -25.56 12.09 -7.23
N CYS A 133 -24.76 12.37 -6.20
CA CYS A 133 -23.66 11.51 -5.79
C CYS A 133 -24.16 10.09 -5.43
N LYS A 134 -25.22 9.99 -4.63
CA LYS A 134 -25.84 8.70 -4.29
C LYS A 134 -26.37 7.94 -5.50
N ASP A 135 -27.06 8.62 -6.41
CA ASP A 135 -27.59 8.03 -7.63
C ASP A 135 -26.49 7.49 -8.56
N HIS A 136 -25.25 7.99 -8.43
CA HIS A 136 -24.08 7.54 -9.18
C HIS A 136 -23.16 6.60 -8.36
N GLY A 137 -23.65 6.07 -7.23
CA GLY A 137 -22.91 5.13 -6.41
C GLY A 137 -21.72 5.74 -5.67
N ILE A 138 -21.77 7.06 -5.41
CA ILE A 138 -20.75 7.80 -4.65
C ILE A 138 -21.39 8.24 -3.35
N ASP A 139 -21.24 7.46 -2.30
CA ASP A 139 -21.79 7.78 -0.98
C ASP A 139 -20.68 8.38 -0.07
N PHE A 140 -20.66 9.70 -0.01
CA PHE A 140 -19.68 10.44 0.82
C PHE A 140 -20.08 10.61 2.28
N TRP A 141 -21.33 10.36 2.65
CA TRP A 141 -21.83 10.61 4.01
C TRP A 141 -21.11 9.81 5.07
N ASN A 142 -20.64 8.71 4.67
CA ASN A 142 -19.89 7.84 5.55
C ASN A 142 -18.39 8.14 5.58
N TYR A 143 -17.85 9.06 4.81
CA TYR A 143 -16.46 9.48 4.90
C TYR A 143 -16.29 10.47 6.06
N GLY A 144 -16.19 9.91 7.25
CA GLY A 144 -16.07 10.70 8.46
C GLY A 144 -14.96 11.74 8.39
N THR A 145 -15.28 12.94 8.80
CA THR A 145 -14.37 14.08 9.01
C THR A 145 -13.39 13.86 10.17
N GLY A 146 -13.09 12.63 10.55
CA GLY A 146 -12.24 12.26 11.68
C GLY A 146 -10.85 11.81 11.24
N GLU A 147 -9.83 12.41 11.81
CA GLU A 147 -8.44 11.95 11.74
C GLU A 147 -8.36 10.44 11.97
N GLY A 148 -7.72 9.72 11.05
CA GLY A 148 -7.41 8.29 11.21
C GLY A 148 -8.48 7.30 10.78
N LYS A 149 -9.62 7.71 10.22
CA LYS A 149 -10.59 6.78 9.64
C LYS A 149 -10.33 6.62 8.16
N GLY A 150 -9.74 5.48 7.77
CA GLY A 150 -9.62 5.07 6.39
C GLY A 150 -11.01 4.84 5.74
N TRP A 151 -11.05 4.69 4.44
CA TRP A 151 -12.23 4.31 3.66
C TRP A 151 -12.96 3.10 4.27
N ALA A 152 -12.24 2.20 4.88
CA ALA A 152 -12.72 0.97 5.52
C ALA A 152 -13.66 1.17 6.72
N THR A 153 -13.76 2.38 7.29
CA THR A 153 -14.60 2.59 8.48
C THR A 153 -16.05 2.93 8.13
N VAL A 154 -16.33 3.12 6.85
CA VAL A 154 -17.51 3.81 6.35
C VAL A 154 -18.60 2.88 5.84
N VAL A 155 -18.27 1.66 5.47
CA VAL A 155 -19.17 0.81 4.69
C VAL A 155 -19.88 -0.26 5.50
N LYS A 156 -19.92 -0.16 6.81
CA LYS A 156 -20.63 -1.18 7.62
C LYS A 156 -22.16 -1.17 7.48
N ASP A 157 -22.75 -0.10 6.92
CA ASP A 157 -24.21 0.07 6.91
C ASP A 157 -24.88 0.29 5.56
N SER A 158 -24.16 0.25 4.44
CA SER A 158 -24.77 0.36 3.13
C SER A 158 -24.48 -0.86 2.27
N ASN A 159 -25.45 -1.30 1.47
CA ASN A 159 -25.28 -2.32 0.43
C ASN A 159 -24.29 -1.92 -0.69
N CYS A 160 -23.50 -0.88 -0.47
CA CYS A 160 -22.50 -0.36 -1.39
C CYS A 160 -21.13 -0.95 -1.07
N ASN A 161 -20.55 -1.68 -2.01
CA ASN A 161 -19.21 -2.24 -1.91
C ASN A 161 -18.17 -1.10 -2.03
N GLU A 162 -17.22 -1.03 -1.10
CA GLU A 162 -16.10 -0.05 -1.08
C GLU A 162 -15.36 0.02 -2.43
N ALA A 163 -15.14 -1.14 -3.02
CA ALA A 163 -14.54 -1.25 -4.34
C ALA A 163 -15.36 -0.53 -5.42
N MET A 164 -16.68 -0.56 -5.33
CA MET A 164 -17.57 0.08 -6.29
C MET A 164 -17.57 1.61 -6.18
N ILE A 165 -17.50 2.15 -4.97
CA ILE A 165 -17.39 3.60 -4.76
C ILE A 165 -16.05 4.11 -5.31
N TRP A 166 -14.96 3.42 -5.00
CA TRP A 166 -13.64 3.73 -5.53
C TRP A 166 -13.62 3.69 -7.06
N GLN A 167 -14.15 2.62 -7.66
CA GLN A 167 -14.23 2.47 -9.11
C GLN A 167 -15.03 3.60 -9.77
N ASN A 168 -16.19 3.96 -9.21
CA ASN A 168 -17.02 5.05 -9.73
C ASN A 168 -16.28 6.40 -9.66
N LEU A 169 -15.62 6.68 -8.54
CA LEU A 169 -14.83 7.90 -8.37
C LEU A 169 -13.66 7.97 -9.35
N THR A 170 -12.90 6.90 -9.51
CA THR A 170 -11.75 6.87 -10.42
C THR A 170 -12.17 7.01 -11.88
N ASN A 171 -13.29 6.40 -12.28
CA ASN A 171 -13.84 6.54 -13.61
C ASN A 171 -14.28 7.99 -13.89
N LEU A 172 -15.00 8.60 -12.96
CA LEU A 172 -15.42 10.00 -13.08
C LEU A 172 -14.22 10.98 -13.05
N ALA A 173 -13.20 10.71 -12.23
CA ALA A 173 -12.01 11.52 -12.20
C ALA A 173 -11.27 11.48 -13.55
N ALA A 174 -11.11 10.31 -14.13
CA ALA A 174 -10.48 10.14 -15.44
C ALA A 174 -11.23 10.85 -16.56
N THR A 175 -12.57 10.75 -16.58
CA THR A 175 -13.41 11.46 -17.56
C THR A 175 -13.32 12.98 -17.43
N ASN A 176 -13.02 13.49 -16.23
CA ASN A 176 -12.81 14.91 -15.96
C ASN A 176 -11.31 15.34 -16.00
N ARG A 177 -10.43 14.45 -16.47
CA ARG A 177 -8.98 14.69 -16.63
C ARG A 177 -8.24 15.13 -15.35
N ILE A 178 -8.52 14.46 -14.26
CA ILE A 178 -7.90 14.70 -12.94
C ILE A 178 -6.78 13.72 -12.64
#